data_00f665e47104921438b66fb14bc0af0b
#
_entry.id   00f665e47104921438b66fb14bc0af0b
#
_cell.length_a   1.000
_cell.length_b   1.000
_cell.length_c   1.000
_cell.angle_alpha   90.00
_cell.angle_beta   90.00
_cell.angle_gamma   90.00
#
_symmetry.space_group_name_H-M   'P 1'
#
loop_
_entity.id
_entity.type
_entity.pdbx_description
1 polymer ?
#
loop_
_entity_poly.entity_id
_entity_poly.type
_entity_poly.pdbx_seq_one_letter_code
_entity_poly.pdbx_strand_id
1 'polypeptide(L)'
;MIHCLADNIHSPFGNTTADNFAVLRRGAQRPTLHCLPGVPEPLCAALWPEGAIEARYAALYGAAEGLSRFEQLALLSIRAALAQTELDVSAPDCLLLLSTTKANVRWLAAAPESFVPRTGTLGETAAVIARHAGFSTVPVVVSNACISGAHALLLAARLLRQKAYRHVVVCGVDEQSPFIAAGFQSFRALSLAPCRPFDAARDGLNLGEAAATLVLSSAAPRRTVETPRAALDWCLVSGAVRNDANHISGPSRTGEGAFRALRATLPPDVSRLAFVSAHGTATPYNDEMESRALSRAALSALPVAAYKGLFGHTMGAAGVLETLLSFRAVEAGCVPPVQGFAQLGVTCPVSVSAVERPTHRRELVKMLSGFGGCNAALHFAPAPDVADAPRGFIERNWTPVAEVRLTSATCSVDGEILPLSATGEALLAAIYAEFIGGYPKFHKMDPLSRLGFVASELLLAAVRRKGHCLDENTAVVLVGHSGSQAADTRFQHTIADPDNYYPSPAVFVYTLPNIATGEIAIRNGFHGETAYFALPAFEANRVRHLVCTAGTDPETTALVGGWIECPTADRFEAHLHCYLPQAPSLRP
;
A
#
# COMPACT_ATOMS: atom_id res chain seq x y z
N MET A 1 -5.08 -17.17 15.76
CA MET A 1 -5.28 -17.10 14.29
C MET A 1 -5.92 -15.76 13.93
N ILE A 2 -5.76 -15.29 12.71
CA ILE A 2 -6.40 -14.06 12.20
C ILE A 2 -7.35 -14.47 11.09
N HIS A 3 -8.63 -14.44 11.39
CA HIS A 3 -9.71 -14.93 10.54
C HIS A 3 -10.25 -13.83 9.63
N CYS A 4 -10.61 -14.19 8.40
CA CYS A 4 -11.33 -13.34 7.45
C CYS A 4 -12.82 -13.59 7.61
N LEU A 5 -13.58 -12.62 8.13
CA LEU A 5 -14.99 -12.79 8.50
C LEU A 5 -15.96 -12.49 7.38
N ALA A 6 -15.73 -11.40 6.64
CA ALA A 6 -16.62 -10.89 5.60
C ALA A 6 -15.83 -10.07 4.59
N ASP A 7 -16.35 -9.97 3.39
CA ASP A 7 -15.68 -9.25 2.30
C ASP A 7 -16.66 -8.62 1.29
N ASN A 8 -16.17 -7.63 0.56
CA ASN A 8 -16.86 -7.07 -0.59
C ASN A 8 -15.87 -6.50 -1.60
N ILE A 9 -16.15 -6.67 -2.87
CA ILE A 9 -15.52 -5.94 -3.98
C ILE A 9 -16.60 -5.14 -4.71
N HIS A 10 -16.38 -3.83 -4.80
CA HIS A 10 -17.14 -2.91 -5.63
C HIS A 10 -16.25 -2.41 -6.76
N SER A 11 -16.55 -2.79 -8.00
CA SER A 11 -15.79 -2.44 -9.20
C SER A 11 -16.72 -2.16 -10.38
N PRO A 12 -16.25 -1.62 -11.51
CA PRO A 12 -17.06 -1.45 -12.71
C PRO A 12 -17.68 -2.75 -13.24
N PHE A 13 -17.19 -3.89 -12.78
CA PHE A 13 -17.63 -5.22 -13.24
C PHE A 13 -18.60 -5.91 -12.29
N GLY A 14 -18.79 -5.41 -11.08
CA GLY A 14 -19.71 -5.99 -10.11
C GLY A 14 -19.72 -5.29 -8.76
N ASN A 15 -20.79 -5.52 -8.00
CA ASN A 15 -21.04 -4.88 -6.73
C ASN A 15 -20.72 -5.76 -5.52
N THR A 16 -20.40 -7.02 -5.77
CA THR A 16 -20.04 -8.03 -4.76
C THR A 16 -18.79 -8.79 -5.21
N THR A 17 -18.11 -9.43 -4.27
CA THR A 17 -16.96 -10.30 -4.59
C THR A 17 -17.38 -11.43 -5.54
N ALA A 18 -18.58 -11.99 -5.36
CA ALA A 18 -19.11 -13.05 -6.22
C ALA A 18 -19.35 -12.58 -7.66
N ASP A 19 -19.92 -11.38 -7.86
CA ASP A 19 -20.14 -10.81 -9.20
C ASP A 19 -18.81 -10.62 -9.93
N ASN A 20 -17.84 -10.02 -9.25
CA ASN A 20 -16.51 -9.77 -9.80
C ASN A 20 -15.77 -11.06 -10.16
N PHE A 21 -15.88 -12.09 -9.31
CA PHE A 21 -15.31 -13.40 -9.60
C PHE A 21 -16.00 -14.09 -10.78
N ALA A 22 -17.33 -13.98 -10.89
CA ALA A 22 -18.07 -14.52 -12.02
C ALA A 22 -17.66 -13.87 -13.36
N VAL A 23 -17.38 -12.56 -13.37
CA VAL A 23 -16.86 -11.85 -14.55
C VAL A 23 -15.45 -12.32 -14.89
N LEU A 24 -14.58 -12.49 -13.90
CA LEU A 24 -13.23 -13.02 -14.08
C LEU A 24 -13.24 -14.40 -14.79
N ARG A 25 -14.10 -15.30 -14.36
CA ARG A 25 -14.22 -16.65 -14.96
C ARG A 25 -14.78 -16.63 -16.39
N ARG A 26 -15.76 -15.75 -16.66
CA ARG A 26 -16.33 -15.63 -18.01
C ARG A 26 -15.35 -15.03 -19.02
N GLY A 27 -14.45 -14.14 -18.59
CA GLY A 27 -13.45 -13.50 -19.44
C GLY A 27 -14.02 -12.60 -20.55
N ALA A 28 -15.32 -12.27 -20.49
CA ALA A 28 -16.04 -11.56 -21.55
C ALA A 28 -15.86 -10.04 -21.52
N GLN A 29 -15.48 -9.47 -20.36
CA GLN A 29 -15.29 -8.03 -20.18
C GLN A 29 -13.79 -7.70 -20.15
N ARG A 30 -13.46 -6.49 -20.55
CA ARG A 30 -12.09 -5.97 -20.63
C ARG A 30 -12.08 -4.46 -20.34
N PRO A 31 -10.95 -3.88 -19.90
CA PRO A 31 -10.76 -2.45 -19.92
C PRO A 31 -11.04 -1.87 -21.32
N THR A 32 -11.58 -0.67 -21.36
CA THR A 32 -11.96 0.02 -22.59
C THR A 32 -11.25 1.38 -22.70
N LEU A 33 -11.23 1.96 -23.90
CA LEU A 33 -10.65 3.28 -24.13
C LEU A 33 -11.57 4.38 -23.59
N HIS A 34 -10.97 5.30 -22.84
CA HIS A 34 -11.62 6.48 -22.26
C HIS A 34 -10.84 7.75 -22.60
N CYS A 35 -11.58 8.85 -22.82
CA CYS A 35 -11.03 10.20 -22.85
C CYS A 35 -11.43 10.89 -21.55
N LEU A 36 -10.46 11.25 -20.72
CA LEU A 36 -10.71 11.99 -19.49
C LEU A 36 -10.60 13.50 -19.75
N PRO A 37 -11.52 14.32 -19.23
CA PRO A 37 -11.40 15.77 -19.33
C PRO A 37 -10.06 16.27 -18.82
N GLY A 38 -9.36 17.11 -19.59
CA GLY A 38 -8.05 17.66 -19.22
C GLY A 38 -6.87 16.70 -19.43
N VAL A 39 -7.09 15.51 -20.03
CA VAL A 39 -6.02 14.57 -20.41
C VAL A 39 -6.00 14.48 -21.94
N PRO A 40 -4.93 14.93 -22.62
CA PRO A 40 -4.88 14.98 -24.09
C PRO A 40 -4.95 13.60 -24.75
N GLU A 41 -4.33 12.59 -24.15
CA GLU A 41 -4.26 11.24 -24.71
C GLU A 41 -5.31 10.31 -24.07
N PRO A 42 -5.99 9.47 -24.86
CA PRO A 42 -6.89 8.46 -24.33
C PRO A 42 -6.12 7.43 -23.48
N LEU A 43 -6.83 6.75 -22.58
CA LEU A 43 -6.27 5.64 -21.81
C LEU A 43 -7.22 4.43 -21.85
N CYS A 44 -6.65 3.24 -21.89
CA CYS A 44 -7.40 2.01 -21.67
C CYS A 44 -7.52 1.76 -20.18
N ALA A 45 -8.75 1.70 -19.64
CA ALA A 45 -8.99 1.60 -18.20
C ALA A 45 -10.30 0.87 -17.87
N ALA A 46 -10.41 0.39 -16.63
CA ALA A 46 -11.63 -0.15 -16.04
C ALA A 46 -12.27 0.92 -15.15
N LEU A 47 -13.17 1.71 -15.70
CA LEU A 47 -13.82 2.85 -15.05
C LEU A 47 -15.34 2.68 -15.01
N TRP A 48 -15.98 3.26 -13.97
CA TRP A 48 -17.42 3.44 -13.99
C TRP A 48 -17.84 4.55 -14.94
N PRO A 49 -19.04 4.46 -15.51
CA PRO A 49 -19.70 5.61 -16.12
C PRO A 49 -19.76 6.77 -15.14
N GLU A 50 -19.68 7.99 -15.64
CA GLU A 50 -19.81 9.20 -14.82
C GLU A 50 -21.15 9.21 -14.07
N GLY A 51 -21.15 9.61 -12.79
CA GLY A 51 -22.32 9.64 -11.91
C GLY A 51 -22.81 8.28 -11.41
N ALA A 52 -22.25 7.15 -11.87
CA ALA A 52 -22.75 5.82 -11.50
C ALA A 52 -22.54 5.48 -10.02
N ILE A 53 -21.44 5.90 -9.42
CA ILE A 53 -21.17 5.70 -7.99
C ILE A 53 -22.13 6.53 -7.14
N GLU A 54 -22.28 7.79 -7.48
CA GLU A 54 -23.15 8.74 -6.80
C GLU A 54 -24.61 8.29 -6.87
N ALA A 55 -25.08 7.87 -8.05
CA ALA A 55 -26.44 7.34 -8.23
C ALA A 55 -26.67 6.08 -7.41
N ARG A 56 -25.67 5.17 -7.36
CA ARG A 56 -25.78 3.96 -6.57
C ARG A 56 -25.78 4.24 -5.08
N TYR A 57 -24.91 5.14 -4.62
CA TYR A 57 -24.87 5.53 -3.21
C TYR A 57 -26.21 6.15 -2.78
N ALA A 58 -26.72 7.08 -3.58
CA ALA A 58 -28.01 7.72 -3.33
C ALA A 58 -29.19 6.74 -3.30
N ALA A 59 -29.20 5.74 -4.18
CA ALA A 59 -30.23 4.71 -4.23
C ALA A 59 -30.24 3.81 -2.97
N LEU A 60 -29.07 3.57 -2.36
CA LEU A 60 -28.95 2.68 -1.20
C LEU A 60 -29.03 3.42 0.15
N TYR A 61 -28.53 4.66 0.20
CA TYR A 61 -28.30 5.38 1.47
C TYR A 61 -28.83 6.80 1.51
N GLY A 62 -29.47 7.26 0.43
CA GLY A 62 -29.98 8.64 0.31
C GLY A 62 -28.90 9.63 -0.12
N ALA A 63 -29.20 10.92 0.04
CA ALA A 63 -28.31 12.00 -0.40
C ALA A 63 -26.95 11.93 0.30
N ALA A 64 -25.88 12.10 -0.49
CA ALA A 64 -24.49 12.02 -0.02
C ALA A 64 -23.96 13.42 0.35
N GLU A 65 -24.68 14.18 1.19
CA GLU A 65 -24.27 15.54 1.54
C GLU A 65 -22.85 15.58 2.11
N GLY A 66 -21.98 16.37 1.47
CA GLY A 66 -20.59 16.56 1.89
C GLY A 66 -19.63 15.38 1.65
N LEU A 67 -20.08 14.30 0.99
CA LEU A 67 -19.22 13.16 0.64
C LEU A 67 -18.70 13.27 -0.79
N SER A 68 -17.40 13.10 -0.97
CA SER A 68 -16.78 12.94 -2.29
C SER A 68 -17.16 11.61 -2.95
N ARG A 69 -16.92 11.50 -4.27
CA ARG A 69 -17.07 10.27 -5.01
C ARG A 69 -16.20 9.14 -4.43
N PHE A 70 -14.97 9.45 -4.04
CA PHE A 70 -14.04 8.52 -3.39
C PHE A 70 -14.62 7.98 -2.07
N GLU A 71 -15.14 8.85 -1.22
CA GLU A 71 -15.72 8.48 0.07
C GLU A 71 -16.99 7.65 -0.09
N GLN A 72 -17.84 8.00 -1.06
CA GLN A 72 -19.01 7.20 -1.41
C GLN A 72 -18.64 5.80 -1.87
N LEU A 73 -17.61 5.68 -2.74
CA LEU A 73 -17.10 4.39 -3.22
C LEU A 73 -16.58 3.52 -2.06
N ALA A 74 -15.80 4.10 -1.15
CA ALA A 74 -15.31 3.40 0.04
C ALA A 74 -16.47 2.89 0.91
N LEU A 75 -17.46 3.78 1.20
CA LEU A 75 -18.61 3.47 2.03
C LEU A 75 -19.52 2.39 1.42
N LEU A 76 -19.67 2.37 0.09
CA LEU A 76 -20.39 1.30 -0.61
C LEU A 76 -19.80 -0.08 -0.29
N SER A 77 -18.47 -0.22 -0.37
CA SER A 77 -17.80 -1.49 -0.11
C SER A 77 -17.78 -1.84 1.39
N ILE A 78 -17.47 -0.87 2.26
CA ILE A 78 -17.44 -1.08 3.73
C ILE A 78 -18.80 -1.55 4.23
N ARG A 79 -19.88 -0.85 3.89
CA ARG A 79 -21.23 -1.19 4.35
C ARG A 79 -21.71 -2.54 3.81
N ALA A 80 -21.37 -2.87 2.57
CA ALA A 80 -21.70 -4.17 1.98
C ALA A 80 -20.94 -5.34 2.67
N ALA A 81 -19.69 -5.15 3.08
CA ALA A 81 -18.96 -6.13 3.86
C ALA A 81 -19.52 -6.27 5.29
N LEU A 82 -19.78 -5.14 5.96
CA LEU A 82 -20.32 -5.13 7.32
C LEU A 82 -21.72 -5.74 7.42
N ALA A 83 -22.56 -5.59 6.40
CA ALA A 83 -23.89 -6.19 6.33
C ALA A 83 -23.89 -7.74 6.39
N GLN A 84 -22.73 -8.36 6.20
CA GLN A 84 -22.55 -9.81 6.31
C GLN A 84 -22.12 -10.25 7.74
N THR A 85 -22.02 -9.31 8.68
CA THR A 85 -21.56 -9.55 10.06
C THR A 85 -22.50 -8.91 11.08
N GLU A 86 -22.45 -9.37 12.32
CA GLU A 86 -23.07 -8.71 13.48
C GLU A 86 -22.06 -7.81 14.24
N LEU A 87 -21.02 -7.33 13.52
CA LEU A 87 -19.94 -6.57 14.13
C LEU A 87 -20.42 -5.18 14.54
N ASP A 88 -20.24 -4.82 15.81
CA ASP A 88 -20.38 -3.46 16.28
C ASP A 88 -19.11 -2.65 15.98
N VAL A 89 -19.15 -1.85 14.91
CA VAL A 89 -18.02 -1.00 14.51
C VAL A 89 -17.79 0.18 15.46
N SER A 90 -18.80 0.52 16.30
CA SER A 90 -18.66 1.57 17.33
C SER A 90 -17.90 1.10 18.57
N ALA A 91 -17.62 -0.20 18.68
CA ALA A 91 -16.82 -0.74 19.78
C ALA A 91 -15.37 -0.22 19.74
N PRO A 92 -14.75 0.07 20.90
CA PRO A 92 -13.39 0.63 20.96
C PRO A 92 -12.30 -0.35 20.52
N ASP A 93 -12.60 -1.61 20.34
CA ASP A 93 -11.73 -2.68 19.86
C ASP A 93 -11.92 -3.00 18.36
N CYS A 94 -12.65 -2.13 17.61
CA CYS A 94 -12.83 -2.21 16.18
C CYS A 94 -12.14 -1.03 15.47
N LEU A 95 -11.25 -1.30 14.51
CA LEU A 95 -10.46 -0.30 13.79
C LEU A 95 -10.79 -0.31 12.30
N LEU A 96 -10.86 0.89 11.68
CA LEU A 96 -10.80 1.06 10.23
C LEU A 96 -9.36 1.30 9.77
N LEU A 97 -8.86 0.46 8.85
CA LEU A 97 -7.67 0.73 8.04
C LEU A 97 -8.11 1.05 6.62
N LEU A 98 -7.75 2.24 6.15
CA LEU A 98 -7.96 2.65 4.77
C LEU A 98 -6.65 2.48 3.99
N SER A 99 -6.66 1.77 2.87
CA SER A 99 -5.51 1.74 1.96
C SER A 99 -5.83 2.49 0.68
N THR A 100 -5.01 3.49 0.38
CA THR A 100 -5.15 4.35 -0.80
C THR A 100 -3.83 4.99 -1.15
N THR A 101 -3.66 5.33 -2.42
CA THR A 101 -2.46 6.05 -2.87
C THR A 101 -2.64 7.56 -2.81
N LYS A 102 -3.86 8.07 -3.04
CA LYS A 102 -4.11 9.49 -3.26
C LYS A 102 -5.38 10.05 -2.60
N ALA A 103 -6.27 9.18 -2.10
CA ALA A 103 -7.56 9.62 -1.56
C ALA A 103 -8.27 10.61 -2.50
N ASN A 104 -8.72 11.74 -1.98
CA ASN A 104 -9.49 12.77 -2.68
C ASN A 104 -8.65 13.67 -3.63
N VAL A 105 -7.59 13.17 -4.28
CA VAL A 105 -6.71 13.98 -5.16
C VAL A 105 -7.46 14.69 -6.29
N ARG A 106 -8.62 14.19 -6.70
CA ARG A 106 -9.50 14.82 -7.69
C ARG A 106 -9.88 16.26 -7.31
N TRP A 107 -9.96 16.58 -6.02
CA TRP A 107 -10.30 17.92 -5.56
C TRP A 107 -9.22 18.97 -5.84
N LEU A 108 -7.96 18.58 -6.03
CA LEU A 108 -6.91 19.50 -6.46
C LEU A 108 -7.21 20.14 -7.83
N ALA A 109 -7.86 19.40 -8.73
CA ALA A 109 -8.23 19.93 -10.04
C ALA A 109 -9.43 20.89 -9.96
N ALA A 110 -10.36 20.67 -9.02
CA ALA A 110 -11.57 21.47 -8.90
C ALA A 110 -11.31 22.86 -8.29
N ALA A 111 -10.31 23.01 -7.42
CA ALA A 111 -10.01 24.27 -6.75
C ALA A 111 -8.56 24.31 -6.23
N PRO A 112 -7.54 24.50 -7.10
CA PRO A 112 -6.13 24.46 -6.69
C PRO A 112 -5.75 25.49 -5.63
N GLU A 113 -6.38 26.68 -5.65
CA GLU A 113 -6.14 27.76 -4.70
C GLU A 113 -7.02 27.70 -3.44
N SER A 114 -8.17 27.06 -3.54
CA SER A 114 -9.15 26.88 -2.45
C SER A 114 -9.18 25.45 -1.92
N PHE A 115 -8.20 24.62 -2.28
CA PHE A 115 -8.02 23.30 -1.68
C PHE A 115 -7.96 23.46 -0.17
N VAL A 116 -9.11 23.32 0.45
CA VAL A 116 -9.24 23.44 1.88
C VAL A 116 -8.51 22.24 2.48
N PRO A 117 -7.42 22.43 3.22
CA PRO A 117 -6.60 21.33 3.76
C PRO A 117 -7.41 20.29 4.54
N ARG A 118 -8.62 20.65 4.97
CA ARG A 118 -9.49 19.81 5.81
C ARG A 118 -10.13 18.62 5.10
N THR A 119 -10.24 18.62 3.78
CA THR A 119 -11.06 17.61 3.08
C THR A 119 -10.29 16.77 2.06
N GLY A 120 -9.04 17.12 1.78
CA GLY A 120 -8.22 16.44 0.77
C GLY A 120 -7.04 15.64 1.33
N THR A 121 -6.70 15.80 2.61
CA THR A 121 -5.59 15.04 3.21
C THR A 121 -5.98 13.59 3.44
N LEU A 122 -4.97 12.72 3.46
CA LEU A 122 -5.16 11.28 3.72
C LEU A 122 -5.86 11.03 5.06
N GLY A 123 -5.39 11.71 6.12
CA GLY A 123 -5.92 11.53 7.46
C GLY A 123 -7.37 12.01 7.61
N GLU A 124 -7.71 13.17 7.04
CA GLU A 124 -9.08 13.71 7.11
C GLU A 124 -10.06 12.87 6.29
N THR A 125 -9.68 12.44 5.08
CA THR A 125 -10.51 11.55 4.26
C THR A 125 -10.88 10.28 5.02
N ALA A 126 -9.91 9.66 5.71
CA ALA A 126 -10.17 8.48 6.52
C ALA A 126 -11.10 8.78 7.71
N ALA A 127 -10.95 9.96 8.35
CA ALA A 127 -11.83 10.37 9.45
C ALA A 127 -13.28 10.58 8.99
N VAL A 128 -13.49 11.15 7.80
CA VAL A 128 -14.82 11.31 7.19
C VAL A 128 -15.44 9.93 6.94
N ILE A 129 -14.73 9.02 6.30
CA ILE A 129 -15.21 7.66 6.02
C ILE A 129 -15.53 6.91 7.32
N ALA A 130 -14.63 6.96 8.32
CA ALA A 130 -14.83 6.29 9.60
C ALA A 130 -16.11 6.77 10.31
N ARG A 131 -16.31 8.10 10.36
CA ARG A 131 -17.50 8.71 10.95
C ARG A 131 -18.80 8.26 10.27
N HIS A 132 -18.82 8.29 8.92
CA HIS A 132 -20.01 7.88 8.15
C HIS A 132 -20.26 6.38 8.16
N ALA A 133 -19.23 5.57 8.42
CA ALA A 133 -19.36 4.13 8.62
C ALA A 133 -19.69 3.75 10.09
N GLY A 134 -19.66 4.70 11.03
CA GLY A 134 -20.01 4.50 12.44
C GLY A 134 -18.88 4.07 13.36
N PHE A 135 -17.61 4.16 12.95
CA PHE A 135 -16.47 3.84 13.81
C PHE A 135 -16.25 4.90 14.88
N SER A 136 -16.00 4.45 16.12
CA SER A 136 -15.59 5.34 17.23
C SER A 136 -14.08 5.51 17.32
N THR A 137 -13.31 4.57 16.77
CA THR A 137 -11.85 4.60 16.81
C THR A 137 -11.29 5.50 15.72
N VAL A 138 -10.12 6.11 16.01
CA VAL A 138 -9.41 6.92 15.03
C VAL A 138 -8.87 6.00 13.91
N PRO A 139 -9.20 6.20 12.64
CA PRO A 139 -8.73 5.36 11.55
C PRO A 139 -7.24 5.55 11.28
N VAL A 140 -6.64 4.60 10.56
CA VAL A 140 -5.28 4.69 10.04
C VAL A 140 -5.31 4.52 8.53
N VAL A 141 -4.60 5.38 7.81
CA VAL A 141 -4.36 5.21 6.38
C VAL A 141 -3.03 4.53 6.14
N VAL A 142 -3.02 3.56 5.26
CA VAL A 142 -1.80 2.94 4.70
C VAL A 142 -1.63 3.47 3.28
N SER A 143 -0.59 4.30 3.07
CA SER A 143 -0.27 4.87 1.76
C SER A 143 1.15 4.49 1.34
N ASN A 144 1.27 3.27 0.84
CA ASN A 144 2.55 2.66 0.45
C ASN A 144 2.53 2.25 -1.03
N ALA A 145 2.22 3.21 -1.89
CA ALA A 145 2.05 3.02 -3.32
C ALA A 145 1.14 1.80 -3.63
N CYS A 146 1.47 1.01 -4.65
CA CYS A 146 0.66 -0.12 -5.10
C CYS A 146 0.51 -1.26 -4.08
N ILE A 147 1.41 -1.35 -3.08
CA ILE A 147 1.33 -2.39 -2.05
C ILE A 147 0.42 -2.01 -0.88
N SER A 148 -0.17 -0.80 -0.87
CA SER A 148 -0.95 -0.28 0.26
C SER A 148 -1.97 -1.27 0.80
N GLY A 149 -2.75 -1.92 -0.07
CA GLY A 149 -3.76 -2.90 0.33
C GLY A 149 -3.18 -4.15 1.00
N ALA A 150 -2.11 -4.72 0.45
CA ALA A 150 -1.44 -5.86 1.06
C ALA A 150 -0.78 -5.47 2.39
N HIS A 151 -0.18 -4.29 2.45
CA HIS A 151 0.42 -3.78 3.69
C HIS A 151 -0.63 -3.49 4.76
N ALA A 152 -1.82 -2.98 4.39
CA ALA A 152 -2.92 -2.78 5.32
C ALA A 152 -3.42 -4.11 5.92
N LEU A 153 -3.50 -5.17 5.11
CA LEU A 153 -3.82 -6.52 5.61
C LEU A 153 -2.77 -7.04 6.58
N LEU A 154 -1.48 -6.81 6.30
CA LEU A 154 -0.38 -7.18 7.20
C LEU A 154 -0.43 -6.38 8.51
N LEU A 155 -0.64 -5.06 8.43
CA LEU A 155 -0.79 -4.19 9.60
C LEU A 155 -1.97 -4.63 10.47
N ALA A 156 -3.12 -4.94 9.84
CA ALA A 156 -4.30 -5.47 10.54
C ALA A 156 -3.96 -6.74 11.34
N ALA A 157 -3.25 -7.69 10.70
CA ALA A 157 -2.85 -8.92 11.37
C ALA A 157 -1.92 -8.67 12.58
N ARG A 158 -1.00 -7.72 12.46
CA ARG A 158 -0.09 -7.33 13.54
C ARG A 158 -0.86 -6.73 14.73
N LEU A 159 -1.76 -5.78 14.47
CA LEU A 159 -2.57 -5.12 15.48
C LEU A 159 -3.50 -6.10 16.19
N LEU A 160 -4.10 -7.04 15.47
CA LEU A 160 -4.94 -8.09 16.03
C LEU A 160 -4.14 -9.07 16.92
N ARG A 161 -2.91 -9.43 16.50
CA ARG A 161 -2.03 -10.32 17.29
C ARG A 161 -1.52 -9.66 18.56
N GLN A 162 -1.20 -8.37 18.50
CA GLN A 162 -0.82 -7.56 19.66
C GLN A 162 -2.01 -7.30 20.60
N LYS A 163 -3.22 -7.76 20.24
CA LYS A 163 -4.47 -7.54 20.98
C LYS A 163 -4.80 -6.05 21.18
N ALA A 164 -4.26 -5.18 20.31
CA ALA A 164 -4.60 -3.77 20.30
C ALA A 164 -6.05 -3.56 19.86
N TYR A 165 -6.54 -4.44 18.99
CA TYR A 165 -7.92 -4.48 18.51
C TYR A 165 -8.39 -5.94 18.43
N ARG A 166 -9.71 -6.15 18.49
CA ARG A 166 -10.34 -7.45 18.27
C ARG A 166 -10.77 -7.64 16.82
N HIS A 167 -11.15 -6.55 16.18
CA HIS A 167 -11.62 -6.52 14.80
C HIS A 167 -10.95 -5.37 14.04
N VAL A 168 -10.60 -5.63 12.79
CA VAL A 168 -10.05 -4.61 11.88
C VAL A 168 -10.75 -4.72 10.53
N VAL A 169 -11.35 -3.63 10.10
CA VAL A 169 -11.95 -3.50 8.76
C VAL A 169 -10.91 -2.85 7.86
N VAL A 170 -10.43 -3.57 6.86
CA VAL A 170 -9.48 -3.08 5.86
C VAL A 170 -10.25 -2.73 4.60
N CYS A 171 -10.29 -1.47 4.21
CA CYS A 171 -10.86 -1.00 2.95
C CYS A 171 -9.75 -0.45 2.06
N GLY A 172 -9.50 -1.12 0.95
CA GLY A 172 -8.65 -0.60 -0.13
C GLY A 172 -9.50 0.11 -1.17
N VAL A 173 -9.19 1.37 -1.47
CA VAL A 173 -9.95 2.16 -2.43
C VAL A 173 -9.06 3.14 -3.18
N ASP A 174 -9.21 3.18 -4.49
CA ASP A 174 -8.73 4.29 -5.32
C ASP A 174 -9.68 4.49 -6.51
N GLU A 175 -9.89 5.76 -6.86
CA GLU A 175 -10.57 6.20 -8.07
C GLU A 175 -9.55 6.75 -9.08
N GLN A 176 -9.93 6.80 -10.34
CA GLN A 176 -9.10 7.40 -11.38
C GLN A 176 -9.45 8.88 -11.59
N SER A 177 -8.42 9.65 -11.92
CA SER A 177 -8.53 11.09 -12.16
C SER A 177 -7.55 11.53 -13.25
N PRO A 178 -7.71 12.72 -13.82
CA PRO A 178 -6.73 13.33 -14.71
C PRO A 178 -5.32 13.37 -14.10
N PHE A 179 -5.23 13.62 -12.80
CA PHE A 179 -3.98 13.63 -12.04
C PHE A 179 -3.22 12.29 -12.14
N ILE A 180 -3.91 11.19 -11.88
CA ILE A 180 -3.31 9.84 -11.90
C ILE A 180 -3.01 9.43 -13.34
N ALA A 181 -3.95 9.66 -14.27
CA ALA A 181 -3.76 9.34 -15.68
C ALA A 181 -2.54 10.07 -16.26
N ALA A 182 -2.43 11.39 -16.08
CA ALA A 182 -1.30 12.19 -16.50
C ALA A 182 0.04 11.69 -15.94
N GLY A 183 0.03 11.32 -14.65
CA GLY A 183 1.20 10.77 -13.99
C GLY A 183 1.71 9.49 -14.65
N PHE A 184 0.84 8.51 -14.87
CA PHE A 184 1.23 7.25 -15.52
C PHE A 184 1.56 7.42 -17.00
N GLN A 185 0.88 8.34 -17.73
CA GLN A 185 1.23 8.69 -19.10
C GLN A 185 2.64 9.29 -19.17
N SER A 186 3.02 10.15 -18.23
CA SER A 186 4.36 10.75 -18.19
C SER A 186 5.48 9.71 -18.09
N PHE A 187 5.21 8.55 -17.46
CA PHE A 187 6.12 7.40 -17.41
C PHE A 187 6.07 6.52 -18.66
N ARG A 188 5.16 6.77 -19.60
CA ARG A 188 4.87 5.85 -20.73
C ARG A 188 4.60 4.42 -20.26
N ALA A 189 3.88 4.31 -19.14
CA ALA A 189 3.59 3.03 -18.51
C ALA A 189 2.23 2.46 -18.89
N LEU A 190 1.39 3.24 -19.61
CA LEU A 190 0.04 2.83 -20.00
C LEU A 190 0.01 2.17 -21.37
N SER A 191 -0.74 1.07 -21.48
CA SER A 191 -1.15 0.48 -22.76
C SER A 191 -2.45 1.10 -23.25
N LEU A 192 -2.58 1.31 -24.55
CA LEU A 192 -3.83 1.72 -25.22
C LEU A 192 -4.77 0.55 -25.54
N ALA A 193 -4.32 -0.68 -25.28
CA ALA A 193 -5.09 -1.91 -25.40
C ALA A 193 -5.23 -2.59 -24.02
N PRO A 194 -6.14 -3.55 -23.83
CA PRO A 194 -6.18 -4.36 -22.62
C PRO A 194 -4.83 -5.00 -22.31
N CYS A 195 -4.30 -4.74 -21.13
CA CYS A 195 -2.96 -5.16 -20.73
C CYS A 195 -2.82 -6.69 -20.62
N ARG A 196 -1.58 -7.18 -20.79
CA ARG A 196 -1.25 -8.60 -20.97
C ARG A 196 -0.14 -9.03 -20.00
N PRO A 197 -0.45 -9.29 -18.73
CA PRO A 197 0.57 -9.67 -17.75
C PRO A 197 1.40 -10.88 -18.22
N PHE A 198 2.73 -10.78 -18.11
CA PHE A 198 3.75 -11.76 -18.50
C PHE A 198 3.82 -12.11 -20.00
N ASP A 199 2.99 -11.51 -20.84
CA ASP A 199 2.95 -11.80 -22.27
C ASP A 199 4.15 -11.19 -23.03
N ALA A 200 4.53 -11.82 -24.13
CA ALA A 200 5.59 -11.33 -25.00
C ALA A 200 5.24 -10.00 -25.68
N ALA A 201 3.96 -9.73 -25.94
CA ALA A 201 3.44 -8.51 -26.54
C ALA A 201 2.94 -7.50 -25.48
N ARG A 202 3.37 -7.62 -24.19
CA ARG A 202 3.04 -6.65 -23.15
C ARG A 202 3.72 -5.31 -23.44
N ASP A 203 3.01 -4.22 -23.27
CA ASP A 203 3.48 -2.86 -23.61
C ASP A 203 3.17 -1.82 -22.52
N GLY A 204 2.47 -2.23 -21.45
CA GLY A 204 2.09 -1.35 -20.36
C GLY A 204 0.88 -1.85 -19.59
N LEU A 205 0.56 -1.14 -18.51
CA LEU A 205 -0.60 -1.43 -17.66
C LEU A 205 -1.85 -0.69 -18.12
N ASN A 206 -3.01 -1.13 -17.63
CA ASN A 206 -4.21 -0.32 -17.63
C ASN A 206 -4.50 0.16 -16.20
N LEU A 207 -5.17 1.30 -16.06
CA LEU A 207 -5.68 1.78 -14.78
C LEU A 207 -7.06 1.17 -14.50
N GLY A 208 -7.44 1.14 -13.23
CA GLY A 208 -8.76 0.68 -12.80
C GLY A 208 -9.22 1.35 -11.51
N GLU A 209 -10.52 1.36 -11.30
CA GLU A 209 -11.15 1.86 -10.08
C GLU A 209 -11.75 0.71 -9.29
N ALA A 210 -11.61 0.72 -7.99
CA ALA A 210 -12.30 -0.22 -7.11
C ALA A 210 -12.31 0.26 -5.65
N ALA A 211 -13.30 -0.27 -4.89
CA ALA A 211 -13.19 -0.40 -3.46
C ALA A 211 -13.32 -1.89 -3.10
N ALA A 212 -12.43 -2.37 -2.25
CA ALA A 212 -12.45 -3.74 -1.75
C ALA A 212 -12.28 -3.74 -0.23
N THR A 213 -13.17 -4.42 0.47
CA THR A 213 -13.18 -4.46 1.93
C THR A 213 -13.03 -5.89 2.42
N LEU A 214 -12.15 -6.11 3.41
CA LEU A 214 -11.99 -7.36 4.14
C LEU A 214 -12.07 -7.09 5.64
N VAL A 215 -12.96 -7.80 6.32
CA VAL A 215 -13.10 -7.77 7.78
C VAL A 215 -12.23 -8.86 8.39
N LEU A 216 -11.23 -8.47 9.19
CA LEU A 216 -10.32 -9.35 9.89
C LEU A 216 -10.63 -9.38 11.38
N SER A 217 -10.46 -10.55 12.02
CA SER A 217 -10.75 -10.75 13.44
C SER A 217 -9.78 -11.72 14.11
N SER A 218 -9.48 -11.47 15.38
CA SER A 218 -8.82 -12.43 16.26
C SER A 218 -9.76 -13.52 16.80
N ALA A 219 -11.09 -13.33 16.64
CA ALA A 219 -12.12 -14.31 17.00
C ALA A 219 -12.55 -15.11 15.77
N ALA A 220 -12.72 -16.41 15.91
CA ALA A 220 -13.23 -17.28 14.85
C ALA A 220 -14.66 -16.87 14.44
N PRO A 221 -15.02 -17.02 13.13
CA PRO A 221 -16.35 -16.72 12.65
C PRO A 221 -17.39 -17.60 13.34
N ARG A 222 -18.52 -17.00 13.74
CA ARG A 222 -19.69 -17.75 14.15
C ARG A 222 -20.36 -18.29 12.89
N ARG A 223 -20.30 -19.62 12.67
CA ARG A 223 -21.02 -20.25 11.58
C ARG A 223 -22.52 -20.31 11.92
N THR A 224 -23.33 -19.67 11.08
CA THR A 224 -24.77 -19.85 11.08
C THR A 224 -25.15 -20.98 10.13
N VAL A 225 -26.36 -21.52 10.25
CA VAL A 225 -26.88 -22.57 9.36
C VAL A 225 -26.93 -22.10 7.90
N GLU A 226 -27.00 -20.78 7.68
CA GLU A 226 -27.06 -20.13 6.35
C GLU A 226 -25.68 -19.88 5.71
N THR A 227 -24.58 -20.11 6.43
CA THR A 227 -23.22 -19.94 5.87
C THR A 227 -23.00 -20.99 4.77
N PRO A 228 -22.70 -20.61 3.51
CA PRO A 228 -22.47 -21.59 2.45
C PRO A 228 -21.41 -22.60 2.88
N ARG A 229 -21.74 -23.90 2.72
CA ARG A 229 -20.86 -25.01 3.13
C ARG A 229 -19.50 -25.01 2.39
N ALA A 230 -19.38 -24.25 1.31
CA ALA A 230 -18.20 -24.12 0.47
C ALA A 230 -17.24 -22.99 0.87
N ALA A 231 -17.66 -22.04 1.72
CA ALA A 231 -16.80 -20.96 2.16
C ALA A 231 -15.71 -21.47 3.11
N LEU A 232 -14.46 -21.27 2.75
CA LEU A 232 -13.31 -21.57 3.60
C LEU A 232 -13.16 -20.49 4.67
N ASP A 233 -12.81 -20.90 5.89
CA ASP A 233 -12.43 -19.97 6.95
C ASP A 233 -10.97 -19.54 6.72
N TRP A 234 -10.78 -18.50 5.94
CA TRP A 234 -9.47 -17.99 5.57
C TRP A 234 -8.74 -17.32 6.73
N CYS A 235 -7.46 -17.62 6.84
CA CYS A 235 -6.56 -16.99 7.80
C CYS A 235 -5.35 -16.36 7.10
N LEU A 236 -4.96 -15.14 7.54
CA LEU A 236 -3.65 -14.59 7.24
C LEU A 236 -2.61 -15.22 8.16
N VAL A 237 -1.75 -16.06 7.59
CA VAL A 237 -0.76 -16.88 8.30
C VAL A 237 0.53 -16.13 8.54
N SER A 238 1.11 -15.56 7.48
CA SER A 238 2.37 -14.81 7.50
C SER A 238 2.38 -13.73 6.45
N GLY A 239 3.30 -12.79 6.59
CA GLY A 239 3.50 -11.74 5.60
C GLY A 239 4.72 -10.89 5.91
N ALA A 240 5.30 -10.29 4.87
CA ALA A 240 6.44 -9.40 4.98
C ALA A 240 6.37 -8.28 3.95
N VAL A 241 6.92 -7.12 4.33
CA VAL A 241 7.24 -6.03 3.42
C VAL A 241 8.76 -5.85 3.41
N ARG A 242 9.34 -5.68 2.22
CA ARG A 242 10.78 -5.47 2.02
C ARG A 242 11.01 -4.39 0.98
N ASN A 243 12.14 -3.71 1.09
CA ASN A 243 12.54 -2.69 0.12
C ASN A 243 13.67 -3.17 -0.79
N ASP A 244 13.61 -2.75 -2.06
CA ASP A 244 14.68 -3.02 -3.04
C ASP A 244 15.98 -2.27 -2.72
N ALA A 245 15.90 -1.16 -1.98
CA ALA A 245 17.00 -0.23 -1.71
C ALA A 245 17.78 0.17 -2.99
N ASN A 246 17.08 0.29 -4.13
CA ASN A 246 17.71 0.48 -5.45
C ASN A 246 17.28 1.77 -6.15
N HIS A 247 15.99 1.93 -6.43
CA HIS A 247 15.45 3.06 -7.17
C HIS A 247 14.01 3.37 -6.74
N ILE A 248 13.62 4.67 -6.77
CA ILE A 248 12.29 5.09 -6.29
C ILE A 248 11.13 4.76 -7.24
N SER A 249 11.38 4.61 -8.54
CA SER A 249 10.31 4.35 -9.53
C SER A 249 10.56 3.11 -10.39
N GLY A 250 11.75 2.55 -10.39
CA GLY A 250 12.09 1.35 -11.14
C GLY A 250 12.27 0.14 -10.23
N PRO A 251 11.75 -1.04 -10.59
CA PRO A 251 11.96 -2.25 -9.80
C PRO A 251 13.43 -2.70 -9.84
N SER A 252 13.85 -3.44 -8.83
CA SER A 252 15.17 -4.06 -8.79
C SER A 252 15.37 -5.00 -9.98
N ARG A 253 16.52 -4.91 -10.65
CA ARG A 253 16.83 -5.82 -11.77
C ARG A 253 16.97 -7.29 -11.35
N THR A 254 17.24 -7.54 -10.08
CA THR A 254 17.40 -8.89 -9.51
C THR A 254 16.14 -9.38 -8.80
N GLY A 255 15.13 -8.53 -8.64
CA GLY A 255 13.92 -8.79 -7.84
C GLY A 255 14.23 -8.94 -6.35
N GLU A 256 15.20 -8.19 -5.81
CA GLU A 256 15.72 -8.39 -4.47
C GLU A 256 14.66 -8.24 -3.39
N GLY A 257 13.95 -7.12 -3.35
CA GLY A 257 12.91 -6.87 -2.33
C GLY A 257 11.74 -7.87 -2.44
N ALA A 258 11.28 -8.16 -3.67
CA ALA A 258 10.23 -9.14 -3.90
C ALA A 258 10.66 -10.56 -3.48
N PHE A 259 11.90 -10.97 -3.78
CA PHE A 259 12.45 -12.25 -3.33
C PHE A 259 12.55 -12.31 -1.80
N ARG A 260 13.06 -11.27 -1.15
CA ARG A 260 13.16 -11.20 0.32
C ARG A 260 11.77 -11.28 0.99
N ALA A 261 10.78 -10.56 0.45
CA ALA A 261 9.41 -10.63 0.94
C ALA A 261 8.81 -12.03 0.80
N LEU A 262 8.99 -12.67 -0.36
CA LEU A 262 8.57 -14.05 -0.59
C LEU A 262 9.24 -15.01 0.40
N ARG A 263 10.56 -14.97 0.51
CA ARG A 263 11.35 -15.86 1.39
C ARG A 263 10.86 -15.78 2.84
N ALA A 264 10.58 -14.57 3.34
CA ALA A 264 10.09 -14.36 4.70
C ALA A 264 8.64 -14.86 4.91
N THR A 265 7.88 -15.04 3.83
CA THR A 265 6.44 -15.32 3.86
C THR A 265 6.10 -16.77 3.52
N LEU A 266 6.87 -17.43 2.67
CA LEU A 266 6.55 -18.76 2.15
C LEU A 266 6.39 -19.81 3.27
N PRO A 267 5.38 -20.71 3.15
CA PRO A 267 5.29 -21.87 4.03
C PRO A 267 6.49 -22.80 3.82
N PRO A 268 6.84 -23.66 4.80
CA PRO A 268 7.92 -24.66 4.63
C PRO A 268 7.65 -25.64 3.51
N ASP A 269 6.39 -25.96 3.30
CA ASP A 269 5.94 -26.86 2.23
C ASP A 269 5.13 -26.07 1.20
N VAL A 270 5.83 -25.61 0.16
CA VAL A 270 5.23 -24.89 -0.97
C VAL A 270 4.32 -25.77 -1.84
N SER A 271 4.33 -27.11 -1.66
CA SER A 271 3.45 -28.01 -2.40
C SER A 271 1.97 -27.81 -2.04
N ARG A 272 1.68 -27.19 -0.90
CA ARG A 272 0.32 -26.82 -0.45
C ARG A 272 -0.25 -25.60 -1.14
N LEU A 273 0.59 -24.78 -1.78
CA LEU A 273 0.18 -23.56 -2.49
C LEU A 273 -0.54 -23.90 -3.78
N ALA A 274 -1.76 -23.38 -3.94
CA ALA A 274 -2.53 -23.47 -5.18
C ALA A 274 -1.87 -22.65 -6.29
N PHE A 275 -1.51 -21.42 -5.97
CA PHE A 275 -0.83 -20.48 -6.88
C PHE A 275 -0.24 -19.27 -6.14
N VAL A 276 0.56 -18.51 -6.86
CA VAL A 276 0.96 -17.14 -6.48
C VAL A 276 0.06 -16.16 -7.21
N SER A 277 -0.60 -15.27 -6.48
CA SER A 277 -1.25 -14.08 -7.02
C SER A 277 -0.20 -12.99 -7.19
N ALA A 278 0.30 -12.82 -8.41
CA ALA A 278 1.37 -11.88 -8.74
C ALA A 278 0.87 -10.43 -8.81
N HIS A 279 1.79 -9.48 -8.83
CA HIS A 279 1.48 -8.09 -9.15
C HIS A 279 1.06 -7.94 -10.62
N GLY A 280 1.86 -8.49 -11.55
CA GLY A 280 1.48 -8.71 -12.95
C GLY A 280 0.92 -7.48 -13.64
N THR A 281 1.73 -6.43 -13.79
CA THR A 281 1.28 -5.14 -14.35
C THR A 281 1.28 -5.08 -15.87
N ALA A 282 1.82 -6.09 -16.54
CA ALA A 282 2.08 -6.09 -17.98
C ALA A 282 3.10 -5.02 -18.44
N THR A 283 3.82 -4.41 -17.50
CA THR A 283 4.95 -3.55 -17.85
C THR A 283 6.21 -4.39 -18.06
N PRO A 284 7.07 -4.04 -19.03
CA PRO A 284 8.27 -4.82 -19.34
C PRO A 284 9.15 -5.09 -18.13
N TYR A 285 9.35 -4.06 -17.29
CA TYR A 285 10.28 -4.14 -16.15
C TYR A 285 9.71 -4.88 -14.94
N ASN A 286 8.45 -4.66 -14.59
CA ASN A 286 7.86 -5.30 -13.41
C ASN A 286 7.70 -6.82 -13.60
N ASP A 287 7.14 -7.24 -14.72
CA ASP A 287 6.88 -8.66 -14.96
C ASP A 287 8.22 -9.44 -15.09
N GLU A 288 9.25 -8.80 -15.66
CA GLU A 288 10.62 -9.35 -15.68
C GLU A 288 11.17 -9.49 -14.26
N MET A 289 11.02 -8.47 -13.41
CA MET A 289 11.45 -8.51 -12.01
C MET A 289 10.74 -9.62 -11.23
N GLU A 290 9.42 -9.74 -11.36
CA GLU A 290 8.65 -10.78 -10.68
C GLU A 290 9.07 -12.19 -11.13
N SER A 291 9.32 -12.39 -12.43
CA SER A 291 9.82 -13.67 -12.95
C SER A 291 11.12 -14.10 -12.28
N ARG A 292 12.04 -13.16 -12.09
CA ARG A 292 13.31 -13.38 -11.39
C ARG A 292 13.12 -13.68 -9.91
N ALA A 293 12.27 -12.93 -9.23
CA ALA A 293 11.95 -13.16 -7.81
C ALA A 293 11.35 -14.55 -7.59
N LEU A 294 10.41 -14.97 -8.43
CA LEU A 294 9.80 -16.31 -8.40
C LEU A 294 10.83 -17.41 -8.68
N SER A 295 11.70 -17.22 -9.66
CA SER A 295 12.76 -18.17 -9.98
C SER A 295 13.77 -18.33 -8.82
N ARG A 296 14.20 -17.23 -8.20
CA ARG A 296 15.07 -17.22 -7.02
C ARG A 296 14.44 -17.91 -5.82
N ALA A 297 13.12 -17.79 -5.68
CA ALA A 297 12.33 -18.47 -4.64
C ALA A 297 12.02 -19.95 -4.96
N ALA A 298 12.53 -20.49 -6.07
CA ALA A 298 12.24 -21.83 -6.57
C ALA A 298 10.74 -22.10 -6.86
N LEU A 299 9.99 -21.07 -7.27
CA LEU A 299 8.55 -21.11 -7.52
C LEU A 299 8.19 -21.13 -9.02
N SER A 300 9.14 -21.30 -9.93
CA SER A 300 8.92 -21.27 -11.38
C SER A 300 7.85 -22.26 -11.89
N ALA A 301 7.70 -23.39 -11.22
CA ALA A 301 6.71 -24.42 -11.57
C ALA A 301 5.32 -24.18 -10.90
N LEU A 302 5.26 -23.31 -9.89
CA LEU A 302 4.00 -23.02 -9.19
C LEU A 302 3.11 -22.16 -10.10
N PRO A 303 1.80 -22.47 -10.24
CA PRO A 303 0.89 -21.63 -11.01
C PRO A 303 0.89 -20.17 -10.55
N VAL A 304 0.79 -19.26 -11.51
CA VAL A 304 0.72 -17.82 -11.27
C VAL A 304 -0.57 -17.27 -11.86
N ALA A 305 -1.30 -16.48 -11.05
CA ALA A 305 -2.47 -15.70 -11.44
C ALA A 305 -2.14 -14.20 -11.42
N ALA A 306 -2.73 -13.42 -12.33
CA ALA A 306 -2.67 -11.97 -12.36
C ALA A 306 -4.01 -11.41 -12.85
N TYR A 307 -4.51 -10.36 -12.19
CA TYR A 307 -5.88 -9.89 -12.37
C TYR A 307 -5.98 -8.59 -13.16
N LYS A 308 -4.85 -7.89 -13.36
CA LYS A 308 -4.85 -6.55 -13.98
C LYS A 308 -5.24 -6.53 -15.46
N GLY A 309 -5.15 -7.67 -16.16
CA GLY A 309 -5.68 -7.80 -17.52
C GLY A 309 -7.21 -7.64 -17.63
N LEU A 310 -7.93 -7.74 -16.50
CA LEU A 310 -9.38 -7.49 -16.41
C LEU A 310 -9.69 -6.21 -15.63
N PHE A 311 -9.19 -6.09 -14.39
CA PHE A 311 -9.58 -5.00 -13.50
C PHE A 311 -8.75 -3.73 -13.70
N GLY A 312 -7.70 -3.78 -14.51
CA GLY A 312 -6.68 -2.74 -14.51
C GLY A 312 -5.91 -2.70 -13.18
N HIS A 313 -5.03 -1.75 -13.04
CA HIS A 313 -4.34 -1.50 -11.77
C HIS A 313 -5.18 -0.60 -10.86
N THR A 314 -5.79 -1.18 -9.84
CA THR A 314 -6.66 -0.48 -8.88
C THR A 314 -5.87 0.13 -7.70
N MET A 315 -4.57 0.35 -7.86
CA MET A 315 -3.69 1.09 -6.95
C MET A 315 -3.77 0.57 -5.49
N GLY A 316 -4.23 1.41 -4.54
CA GLY A 316 -4.38 1.05 -3.14
C GLY A 316 -5.43 -0.02 -2.86
N ALA A 317 -6.40 -0.22 -3.75
CA ALA A 317 -7.38 -1.31 -3.65
C ALA A 317 -6.82 -2.67 -4.09
N ALA A 318 -5.77 -2.69 -4.93
CA ALA A 318 -5.29 -3.90 -5.61
C ALA A 318 -4.96 -5.05 -4.64
N GLY A 319 -4.32 -4.75 -3.53
CA GLY A 319 -3.93 -5.76 -2.54
C GLY A 319 -5.12 -6.50 -1.92
N VAL A 320 -6.18 -5.79 -1.60
CA VAL A 320 -7.40 -6.38 -1.02
C VAL A 320 -8.22 -7.07 -2.11
N LEU A 321 -8.50 -6.39 -3.22
CA LEU A 321 -9.29 -6.91 -4.34
C LEU A 321 -8.73 -8.24 -4.86
N GLU A 322 -7.44 -8.27 -5.19
CA GLU A 322 -6.80 -9.44 -5.78
C GLU A 322 -6.69 -10.60 -4.78
N THR A 323 -6.57 -10.31 -3.47
CA THR A 323 -6.64 -11.32 -2.40
C THR A 323 -8.02 -11.97 -2.36
N LEU A 324 -9.10 -11.19 -2.38
CA LEU A 324 -10.47 -11.70 -2.34
C LEU A 324 -10.83 -12.55 -3.56
N LEU A 325 -10.42 -12.12 -4.76
CA LEU A 325 -10.57 -12.92 -5.97
C LEU A 325 -9.79 -14.23 -5.89
N SER A 326 -8.61 -14.21 -5.27
CA SER A 326 -7.80 -15.42 -5.07
C SER A 326 -8.46 -16.40 -4.10
N PHE A 327 -9.12 -15.90 -3.04
CA PHE A 327 -9.93 -16.75 -2.14
C PHE A 327 -11.03 -17.48 -2.92
N ARG A 328 -11.82 -16.74 -3.73
CA ARG A 328 -12.90 -17.34 -4.54
C ARG A 328 -12.37 -18.35 -5.56
N ALA A 329 -11.18 -18.12 -6.12
CA ALA A 329 -10.57 -19.05 -7.06
C ALA A 329 -10.20 -20.38 -6.40
N VAL A 330 -9.57 -20.35 -5.21
CA VAL A 330 -9.25 -21.55 -4.45
C VAL A 330 -10.52 -22.27 -3.98
N GLU A 331 -11.53 -21.56 -3.51
CA GLU A 331 -12.84 -22.11 -3.13
C GLU A 331 -13.54 -22.81 -4.30
N ALA A 332 -13.39 -22.26 -5.50
CA ALA A 332 -13.88 -22.87 -6.74
C ALA A 332 -13.01 -24.02 -7.27
N GLY A 333 -11.90 -24.34 -6.60
CA GLY A 333 -10.96 -25.38 -7.02
C GLY A 333 -10.19 -25.04 -8.29
N CYS A 334 -9.91 -23.77 -8.54
CA CYS A 334 -9.27 -23.35 -9.78
C CYS A 334 -8.14 -22.34 -9.58
N VAL A 335 -7.22 -22.30 -10.55
CA VAL A 335 -6.29 -21.21 -10.80
C VAL A 335 -6.87 -20.38 -11.94
N PRO A 336 -7.18 -19.10 -11.71
CA PRO A 336 -7.81 -18.28 -12.74
C PRO A 336 -6.87 -18.01 -13.93
N PRO A 337 -7.44 -17.79 -15.13
CA PRO A 337 -6.65 -17.45 -16.30
C PRO A 337 -6.07 -16.05 -16.15
N VAL A 338 -4.88 -15.82 -16.72
CA VAL A 338 -4.32 -14.47 -16.89
C VAL A 338 -4.87 -13.89 -18.19
N GLN A 339 -5.72 -12.89 -18.04
CA GLN A 339 -6.40 -12.27 -19.18
C GLN A 339 -5.39 -11.57 -20.09
N GLY A 340 -5.50 -11.83 -21.41
CA GLY A 340 -4.61 -11.26 -22.42
C GLY A 340 -3.33 -12.07 -22.67
N PHE A 341 -2.97 -13.03 -21.83
CA PHE A 341 -1.79 -13.87 -22.00
C PHE A 341 -1.95 -14.82 -23.20
N ALA A 342 -0.92 -14.92 -24.04
CA ALA A 342 -0.83 -15.86 -25.15
C ALA A 342 0.54 -16.58 -25.17
N GLN A 343 1.64 -15.84 -25.01
CA GLN A 343 2.99 -16.37 -25.06
C GLN A 343 3.85 -15.73 -23.98
N LEU A 344 4.65 -16.54 -23.26
CA LEU A 344 5.55 -16.05 -22.22
C LEU A 344 6.61 -15.09 -22.79
N GLY A 345 6.73 -13.91 -22.19
CA GLY A 345 7.62 -12.84 -22.62
C GLY A 345 8.63 -12.37 -21.58
N VAL A 346 8.87 -13.14 -20.51
CA VAL A 346 9.86 -12.85 -19.47
C VAL A 346 11.01 -13.85 -19.51
N THR A 347 12.16 -13.46 -18.98
CA THR A 347 13.40 -14.25 -19.08
C THR A 347 13.36 -15.52 -18.24
N CYS A 348 12.87 -15.45 -17.01
CA CYS A 348 12.75 -16.62 -16.14
C CYS A 348 11.39 -17.31 -16.37
N PRO A 349 11.33 -18.66 -16.32
CA PRO A 349 10.08 -19.37 -16.51
C PRO A 349 9.07 -19.04 -15.40
N VAL A 350 7.84 -18.74 -15.80
CA VAL A 350 6.68 -18.50 -14.93
C VAL A 350 5.52 -19.33 -15.43
N SER A 351 4.84 -20.06 -14.55
CA SER A 351 3.72 -20.95 -14.90
C SER A 351 2.41 -20.18 -15.04
N VAL A 352 2.30 -19.33 -16.07
CA VAL A 352 1.09 -18.56 -16.44
C VAL A 352 0.21 -19.35 -17.40
N SER A 353 -1.10 -19.10 -17.41
CA SER A 353 -2.04 -19.75 -18.32
C SER A 353 -3.13 -18.80 -18.80
N ALA A 354 -3.49 -18.89 -20.08
CA ALA A 354 -4.63 -18.19 -20.68
C ALA A 354 -5.98 -18.86 -20.36
N VAL A 355 -5.96 -20.08 -19.80
CA VAL A 355 -7.15 -20.85 -19.46
C VAL A 355 -7.16 -21.22 -17.98
N GLU A 356 -8.35 -21.34 -17.41
CA GLU A 356 -8.53 -21.82 -16.04
C GLU A 356 -7.93 -23.22 -15.88
N ARG A 357 -7.21 -23.45 -14.79
CA ARG A 357 -6.62 -24.75 -14.44
C ARG A 357 -7.21 -25.28 -13.13
N PRO A 358 -7.52 -26.57 -13.00
CA PRO A 358 -8.01 -27.13 -11.75
C PRO A 358 -6.90 -27.16 -10.69
N THR A 359 -7.28 -27.01 -9.42
CA THR A 359 -6.39 -27.21 -8.27
C THR A 359 -7.16 -27.81 -7.10
N HIS A 360 -6.50 -28.68 -6.33
CA HIS A 360 -6.99 -29.20 -5.05
C HIS A 360 -6.23 -28.61 -3.86
N ARG A 361 -5.23 -27.80 -4.15
CA ARG A 361 -4.43 -27.10 -3.13
C ARG A 361 -5.22 -25.91 -2.58
N ARG A 362 -4.98 -25.57 -1.31
CA ARG A 362 -5.87 -24.67 -0.58
C ARG A 362 -5.18 -23.42 0.01
N GLU A 363 -3.86 -23.31 -0.17
CA GLU A 363 -3.09 -22.14 0.30
C GLU A 363 -2.69 -21.26 -0.87
N LEU A 364 -2.46 -19.99 -0.62
CA LEU A 364 -2.00 -19.06 -1.65
C LEU A 364 -1.04 -18.00 -1.07
N VAL A 365 -0.20 -17.46 -1.95
CA VAL A 365 0.64 -16.31 -1.66
C VAL A 365 0.23 -15.16 -2.57
N LYS A 366 -0.02 -13.99 -1.99
CA LYS A 366 -0.23 -12.73 -2.69
C LYS A 366 1.06 -11.93 -2.70
N MET A 367 1.48 -11.46 -3.88
CA MET A 367 2.62 -10.54 -4.08
C MET A 367 2.16 -9.22 -4.66
N LEU A 368 2.83 -8.14 -4.25
CA LEU A 368 2.71 -6.80 -4.85
C LEU A 368 4.04 -6.07 -4.77
N SER A 369 4.30 -5.22 -5.77
CA SER A 369 5.45 -4.32 -5.80
C SER A 369 4.97 -2.90 -6.07
N GLY A 370 5.69 -1.89 -5.57
CA GLY A 370 5.27 -0.49 -5.69
C GLY A 370 6.44 0.48 -5.83
N PHE A 371 6.14 1.69 -6.27
CA PHE A 371 7.08 2.79 -6.25
C PHE A 371 7.61 3.03 -4.84
N GLY A 372 8.85 3.52 -4.73
CA GLY A 372 9.59 3.56 -3.47
C GLY A 372 10.40 2.29 -3.22
N GLY A 373 10.37 1.33 -4.16
CA GLY A 373 11.07 0.04 -4.04
C GLY A 373 10.43 -0.92 -3.04
N CYS A 374 9.18 -0.66 -2.62
CA CYS A 374 8.48 -1.49 -1.64
C CYS A 374 7.85 -2.73 -2.29
N ASN A 375 7.99 -3.88 -1.62
CA ASN A 375 7.46 -5.17 -2.05
C ASN A 375 6.78 -5.86 -0.87
N ALA A 376 5.59 -6.43 -1.10
CA ALA A 376 4.83 -7.16 -0.10
C ALA A 376 4.55 -8.60 -0.56
N ALA A 377 4.59 -9.53 0.37
CA ALA A 377 4.09 -10.88 0.21
C ALA A 377 3.23 -11.27 1.42
N LEU A 378 2.10 -11.94 1.18
CA LEU A 378 1.18 -12.42 2.20
C LEU A 378 0.83 -13.88 1.91
N HIS A 379 0.84 -14.72 2.94
CA HIS A 379 0.43 -16.11 2.86
C HIS A 379 -0.91 -16.31 3.55
N PHE A 380 -1.85 -16.93 2.85
CA PHE A 380 -3.17 -17.27 3.34
C PHE A 380 -3.41 -18.76 3.27
N ALA A 381 -4.07 -19.31 4.30
CA ALA A 381 -4.50 -20.70 4.37
C ALA A 381 -5.87 -20.81 5.08
N PRO A 382 -6.67 -21.85 4.83
CA PRO A 382 -7.85 -22.14 5.62
C PRO A 382 -7.48 -22.46 7.08
N ALA A 383 -8.31 -22.04 8.04
CA ALA A 383 -8.05 -22.23 9.47
C ALA A 383 -7.68 -23.68 9.89
N PRO A 384 -8.33 -24.73 9.37
CA PRO A 384 -7.95 -26.11 9.69
C PRO A 384 -6.55 -26.51 9.22
N ASP A 385 -5.99 -25.78 8.24
CA ASP A 385 -4.70 -26.08 7.63
C ASP A 385 -3.55 -25.25 8.26
N VAL A 386 -3.88 -24.30 9.16
CA VAL A 386 -2.89 -23.47 9.85
C VAL A 386 -2.29 -24.26 11.01
N ALA A 387 -0.98 -24.49 10.99
CA ALA A 387 -0.25 -25.06 12.13
C ALA A 387 -0.30 -24.12 13.35
N ASP A 388 -0.29 -24.70 14.56
CA ASP A 388 -0.53 -24.00 15.84
C ASP A 388 0.41 -22.83 16.16
N ALA A 389 1.54 -22.69 15.47
CA ALA A 389 2.45 -21.56 15.62
C ALA A 389 2.44 -20.67 14.40
N PRO A 390 1.87 -19.44 14.48
CA PRO A 390 1.96 -18.49 13.39
C PRO A 390 3.43 -18.09 13.15
N ARG A 391 3.94 -18.35 11.96
CA ARG A 391 5.28 -17.93 11.55
C ARG A 391 5.26 -16.46 11.16
N GLY A 392 6.40 -15.79 11.33
CA GLY A 392 6.57 -14.42 10.83
C GLY A 392 6.07 -13.30 11.73
N PHE A 393 5.74 -13.58 12.99
CA PHE A 393 5.41 -12.53 13.95
C PHE A 393 6.00 -12.85 15.31
N ILE A 394 6.74 -11.90 15.87
CA ILE A 394 7.32 -12.00 17.20
C ILE A 394 6.92 -10.77 18.03
N GLU A 395 6.85 -10.95 19.34
CA GLU A 395 6.70 -9.84 20.27
C GLU A 395 8.09 -9.42 20.74
N ARG A 396 8.42 -8.15 20.57
CA ARG A 396 9.65 -7.52 21.08
C ARG A 396 9.35 -6.16 21.67
N ASN A 397 10.04 -5.82 22.75
CA ASN A 397 10.06 -4.47 23.25
C ASN A 397 11.13 -3.65 22.52
N TRP A 398 10.75 -2.43 22.13
CA TRP A 398 11.61 -1.52 21.40
C TRP A 398 11.92 -0.30 22.25
N THR A 399 13.21 0.01 22.42
CA THR A 399 13.69 1.13 23.22
C THR A 399 14.24 2.22 22.29
N PRO A 400 13.80 3.49 22.43
CA PRO A 400 14.39 4.59 21.68
C PRO A 400 15.82 4.83 22.17
N VAL A 401 16.76 4.93 21.24
CA VAL A 401 18.19 5.15 21.52
C VAL A 401 18.68 6.52 21.04
N ALA A 402 17.97 7.15 20.12
CA ALA A 402 18.25 8.50 19.63
C ALA A 402 16.95 9.16 19.14
N GLU A 403 16.90 10.50 19.18
CA GLU A 403 15.78 11.28 18.64
C GLU A 403 16.26 12.50 17.84
N VAL A 404 15.44 12.88 16.86
CA VAL A 404 15.57 14.14 16.12
C VAL A 404 14.23 14.85 16.11
N ARG A 405 14.24 16.13 16.49
CA ARG A 405 13.09 17.02 16.33
C ARG A 405 13.48 18.15 15.39
N LEU A 406 12.74 18.30 14.32
CA LEU A 406 12.98 19.30 13.29
C LEU A 406 11.67 20.01 12.97
N THR A 407 11.66 21.31 13.09
CA THR A 407 10.57 22.19 12.69
C THR A 407 11.06 23.13 11.60
N SER A 408 10.18 23.91 11.01
CA SER A 408 10.59 24.97 10.06
C SER A 408 11.45 26.09 10.68
N ALA A 409 11.66 26.11 11.99
CA ALA A 409 12.43 27.13 12.70
C ALA A 409 13.62 26.57 13.49
N THR A 410 13.59 25.30 13.88
CA THR A 410 14.60 24.73 14.80
C THR A 410 14.88 23.26 14.47
N CYS A 411 16.11 22.83 14.77
CA CYS A 411 16.50 21.43 14.72
C CYS A 411 17.21 21.05 16.01
N SER A 412 16.82 19.92 16.62
CA SER A 412 17.52 19.34 17.77
C SER A 412 17.79 17.85 17.57
N VAL A 413 18.91 17.39 18.10
CA VAL A 413 19.34 15.99 18.12
C VAL A 413 19.60 15.59 19.56
N ASP A 414 18.87 14.59 20.06
CA ASP A 414 18.93 14.15 21.48
C ASP A 414 18.75 15.31 22.48
N GLY A 415 17.92 16.31 22.14
CA GLY A 415 17.64 17.50 22.94
C GLY A 415 18.62 18.69 22.73
N GLU A 416 19.74 18.49 22.05
CA GLU A 416 20.71 19.55 21.73
C GLU A 416 20.29 20.30 20.47
N ILE A 417 20.08 21.61 20.56
CA ILE A 417 19.67 22.46 19.45
C ILE A 417 20.88 22.77 18.56
N LEU A 418 20.73 22.53 17.25
CA LEU A 418 21.76 22.90 16.27
C LEU A 418 21.80 24.45 16.10
N PRO A 419 23.00 25.05 16.06
CA PRO A 419 23.18 26.50 16.02
C PRO A 419 22.98 27.09 14.62
N LEU A 420 21.76 26.90 14.04
CA LEU A 420 21.40 27.41 12.73
C LEU A 420 20.34 28.50 12.84
N SER A 421 20.51 29.58 12.06
CA SER A 421 19.59 30.72 12.01
C SER A 421 18.63 30.70 10.80
N ALA A 422 18.83 29.78 9.85
CA ALA A 422 17.96 29.64 8.71
C ALA A 422 16.58 29.05 9.11
N THR A 423 15.55 29.32 8.33
CA THR A 423 14.18 28.83 8.54
C THR A 423 13.61 28.26 7.23
N GLY A 424 12.52 27.49 7.32
CA GLY A 424 11.83 26.92 6.17
C GLY A 424 12.73 26.02 5.32
N GLU A 425 12.56 26.02 4.02
CA GLU A 425 13.37 25.22 3.07
C GLU A 425 14.86 25.52 3.19
N ALA A 426 15.23 26.76 3.49
CA ALA A 426 16.63 27.16 3.67
C ALA A 426 17.28 26.48 4.89
N LEU A 427 16.51 26.13 5.93
CA LEU A 427 17.02 25.37 7.08
C LEU A 427 17.42 23.95 6.67
N LEU A 428 16.59 23.25 5.87
CA LEU A 428 16.92 21.92 5.38
C LEU A 428 18.18 21.93 4.50
N ALA A 429 18.32 22.95 3.65
CA ALA A 429 19.50 23.12 2.80
C ALA A 429 20.78 23.41 3.64
N ALA A 430 20.67 24.24 4.69
CA ALA A 430 21.77 24.53 5.60
C ALA A 430 22.21 23.28 6.38
N ILE A 431 21.26 22.52 6.95
CA ILE A 431 21.57 21.27 7.64
C ILE A 431 22.24 20.28 6.68
N TYR A 432 21.72 20.14 5.45
CA TYR A 432 22.34 19.26 4.47
C TYR A 432 23.78 19.68 4.15
N ALA A 433 24.02 20.95 3.92
CA ALA A 433 25.35 21.46 3.55
C ALA A 433 26.38 21.30 4.69
N GLU A 434 25.98 21.55 5.94
CA GLU A 434 26.88 21.60 7.10
C GLU A 434 27.11 20.25 7.75
N PHE A 435 26.06 19.40 7.84
CA PHE A 435 26.12 18.17 8.64
C PHE A 435 26.05 16.88 7.83
N ILE A 436 25.61 16.89 6.55
CA ILE A 436 25.35 15.67 5.78
C ILE A 436 26.22 15.63 4.52
N GLY A 437 25.91 16.43 3.52
CA GLY A 437 26.64 16.50 2.25
C GLY A 437 26.62 15.21 1.43
N GLY A 438 27.35 15.23 0.31
CA GLY A 438 27.72 14.02 -0.44
C GLY A 438 26.59 13.24 -1.11
N TYR A 439 25.37 13.82 -1.26
CA TYR A 439 24.25 13.13 -1.91
C TYR A 439 23.50 14.05 -2.89
N PRO A 440 23.96 14.17 -4.15
CA PRO A 440 23.38 15.12 -5.13
C PRO A 440 21.89 14.93 -5.41
N LYS A 441 21.32 13.73 -5.18
CA LYS A 441 19.89 13.49 -5.32
C LYS A 441 19.03 14.34 -4.37
N PHE A 442 19.57 14.79 -3.23
CA PHE A 442 18.89 15.66 -2.27
C PHE A 442 18.19 16.84 -2.95
N HIS A 443 18.89 17.49 -3.90
CA HIS A 443 18.36 18.66 -4.61
C HIS A 443 17.21 18.35 -5.57
N LYS A 444 16.95 17.07 -5.87
CA LYS A 444 15.86 16.62 -6.74
C LYS A 444 14.64 16.13 -5.95
N MET A 445 14.79 15.93 -4.65
CA MET A 445 13.70 15.46 -3.78
C MET A 445 12.64 16.55 -3.60
N ASP A 446 11.40 16.10 -3.36
CA ASP A 446 10.32 16.97 -2.90
C ASP A 446 10.51 17.39 -1.43
N PRO A 447 9.75 18.37 -0.93
CA PRO A 447 9.91 18.86 0.45
C PRO A 447 9.75 17.78 1.52
N LEU A 448 8.78 16.85 1.40
CA LEU A 448 8.58 15.76 2.36
C LEU A 448 9.77 14.81 2.39
N SER A 449 10.27 14.42 1.22
CA SER A 449 11.43 13.53 1.10
C SER A 449 12.72 14.21 1.59
N ARG A 450 12.92 15.51 1.33
CA ARG A 450 14.04 16.27 1.90
C ARG A 450 14.00 16.31 3.42
N LEU A 451 12.81 16.57 3.99
CA LEU A 451 12.60 16.57 5.43
C LEU A 451 12.93 15.21 6.04
N GLY A 452 12.35 14.13 5.49
CA GLY A 452 12.60 12.77 5.96
C GLY A 452 14.07 12.38 5.83
N PHE A 453 14.71 12.71 4.71
CA PHE A 453 16.12 12.47 4.47
C PHE A 453 17.01 13.18 5.50
N VAL A 454 16.85 14.49 5.69
CA VAL A 454 17.65 15.29 6.64
C VAL A 454 17.46 14.78 8.06
N ALA A 455 16.22 14.58 8.50
CA ALA A 455 15.93 14.11 9.84
C ALA A 455 16.52 12.71 10.10
N SER A 456 16.41 11.80 9.13
CA SER A 456 16.98 10.45 9.26
C SER A 456 18.52 10.43 9.26
N GLU A 457 19.18 11.23 8.42
CA GLU A 457 20.65 11.27 8.38
C GLU A 457 21.23 11.82 9.71
N LEU A 458 20.61 12.86 10.29
CA LEU A 458 20.99 13.35 11.62
C LEU A 458 20.77 12.30 12.71
N LEU A 459 19.63 11.60 12.66
CA LEU A 459 19.29 10.52 13.59
C LEU A 459 20.31 9.39 13.52
N LEU A 460 20.63 8.93 12.30
CA LEU A 460 21.62 7.87 12.07
C LEU A 460 23.03 8.27 12.50
N ALA A 461 23.40 9.55 12.33
CA ALA A 461 24.64 10.09 12.86
C ALA A 461 24.69 10.04 14.40
N ALA A 462 23.58 10.36 15.07
CA ALA A 462 23.48 10.25 16.53
C ALA A 462 23.57 8.79 17.01
N VAL A 463 22.91 7.87 16.33
CA VAL A 463 22.97 6.43 16.60
C VAL A 463 24.41 5.91 16.50
N ARG A 464 25.15 6.28 15.44
CA ARG A 464 26.56 5.92 15.26
C ARG A 464 27.45 6.50 16.36
N ARG A 465 27.24 7.77 16.78
CA ARG A 465 28.00 8.38 17.89
C ARG A 465 27.83 7.65 19.22
N LYS A 466 26.67 7.00 19.42
CA LYS A 466 26.38 6.14 20.60
C LYS A 466 26.92 4.71 20.47
N GLY A 467 27.67 4.42 19.42
CA GLY A 467 28.30 3.10 19.20
C GLY A 467 27.40 2.04 18.59
N HIS A 468 26.21 2.43 18.08
CA HIS A 468 25.31 1.48 17.42
C HIS A 468 25.49 1.48 15.90
N CYS A 469 25.48 0.29 15.28
CA CYS A 469 25.48 0.12 13.83
C CYS A 469 24.14 -0.51 13.41
N LEU A 470 23.45 0.12 12.45
CA LEU A 470 22.24 -0.43 11.84
C LEU A 470 22.64 -1.25 10.61
N ASP A 471 21.90 -2.32 10.36
CA ASP A 471 22.12 -3.22 9.22
C ASP A 471 21.01 -3.09 8.16
N GLU A 472 21.11 -3.89 7.13
CA GLU A 472 20.19 -3.90 5.99
C GLU A 472 18.74 -4.28 6.36
N ASN A 473 18.49 -4.90 7.51
CA ASN A 473 17.16 -5.31 7.97
C ASN A 473 16.48 -4.21 8.83
N THR A 474 17.05 -3.01 8.86
CA THR A 474 16.44 -1.85 9.49
C THR A 474 15.15 -1.47 8.77
N ALA A 475 14.06 -1.32 9.51
CA ALA A 475 12.78 -0.84 8.98
C ALA A 475 12.66 0.69 9.10
N VAL A 476 12.00 1.32 8.11
CA VAL A 476 11.75 2.77 8.07
C VAL A 476 10.24 3.02 8.02
N VAL A 477 9.67 3.58 9.09
CA VAL A 477 8.22 3.82 9.21
C VAL A 477 7.96 5.28 9.51
N LEU A 478 7.35 5.99 8.58
CA LEU A 478 6.94 7.38 8.74
C LEU A 478 5.43 7.47 8.92
N VAL A 479 4.99 8.37 9.78
CA VAL A 479 3.58 8.63 10.07
C VAL A 479 3.33 10.13 9.93
N GLY A 480 2.29 10.51 9.18
CA GLY A 480 1.95 11.92 8.97
C GLY A 480 0.44 12.13 8.91
N HIS A 481 0.01 13.24 8.34
CA HIS A 481 -1.40 13.60 8.16
C HIS A 481 -1.73 13.90 6.69
N SER A 482 -1.00 14.84 6.09
CA SER A 482 -1.28 15.36 4.74
C SER A 482 -0.70 14.51 3.61
N GLY A 483 0.25 13.63 3.91
CA GLY A 483 0.98 12.90 2.89
C GLY A 483 1.91 13.80 2.08
N SER A 484 1.89 13.67 0.76
CA SER A 484 2.75 14.41 -0.19
C SER A 484 2.08 15.66 -0.76
N GLN A 485 1.25 16.37 0.02
CA GLN A 485 0.43 17.49 -0.44
C GLN A 485 1.21 18.55 -1.25
N ALA A 486 2.41 18.92 -0.80
CA ALA A 486 3.26 19.89 -1.53
C ALA A 486 3.65 19.39 -2.94
N ALA A 487 3.98 18.10 -3.07
CA ALA A 487 4.29 17.49 -4.35
C ALA A 487 3.03 17.31 -5.22
N ASP A 488 1.89 17.00 -4.62
CA ASP A 488 0.60 16.89 -5.30
C ASP A 488 0.20 18.23 -5.94
N THR A 489 0.27 19.31 -5.18
CA THR A 489 -0.01 20.67 -5.70
C THR A 489 0.95 21.03 -6.83
N ARG A 490 2.25 20.76 -6.66
CA ARG A 490 3.25 21.01 -7.70
C ARG A 490 2.98 20.21 -8.97
N PHE A 491 2.60 18.93 -8.85
CA PHE A 491 2.28 18.10 -10.02
C PHE A 491 1.00 18.60 -10.70
N GLN A 492 -0.04 18.95 -9.93
CA GLN A 492 -1.28 19.51 -10.48
C GLN A 492 -1.03 20.74 -11.35
N HIS A 493 -0.10 21.62 -10.97
CA HIS A 493 0.26 22.78 -11.78
C HIS A 493 0.87 22.40 -13.12
N THR A 494 1.52 21.24 -13.27
CA THR A 494 2.09 20.79 -14.54
C THR A 494 1.05 20.30 -15.56
N ILE A 495 -0.20 20.11 -15.12
CA ILE A 495 -1.30 19.56 -15.92
C ILE A 495 -2.56 20.44 -15.93
N ALA A 496 -2.54 21.58 -15.22
CA ALA A 496 -3.72 22.43 -15.06
C ALA A 496 -4.04 23.27 -16.31
N ASP A 497 -3.02 23.63 -17.07
CA ASP A 497 -3.16 24.45 -18.28
C ASP A 497 -3.09 23.55 -19.53
N PRO A 498 -4.18 23.44 -20.30
CA PRO A 498 -4.20 22.64 -21.53
C PRO A 498 -3.18 23.11 -22.60
N ASP A 499 -2.88 24.40 -22.63
CA ASP A 499 -1.93 24.99 -23.58
C ASP A 499 -0.48 24.79 -23.14
N ASN A 500 -0.27 24.42 -21.86
CA ASN A 500 1.03 24.17 -21.25
C ASN A 500 1.02 22.87 -20.45
N TYR A 501 0.57 21.79 -21.07
CA TYR A 501 0.44 20.46 -20.45
C TYR A 501 1.75 19.68 -20.53
N TYR A 502 2.50 19.61 -19.43
CA TYR A 502 3.78 18.91 -19.34
C TYR A 502 3.88 18.08 -18.05
N PRO A 503 3.14 16.94 -17.96
CA PRO A 503 3.21 16.10 -16.78
C PRO A 503 4.63 15.57 -16.56
N SER A 504 5.21 15.91 -15.40
CA SER A 504 6.58 15.56 -15.07
C SER A 504 6.64 14.22 -14.32
N PRO A 505 7.27 13.16 -14.87
CA PRO A 505 7.41 11.88 -14.17
C PRO A 505 8.25 12.03 -12.88
N ALA A 506 9.23 12.92 -12.89
CA ALA A 506 10.06 13.18 -11.72
C ALA A 506 9.27 13.82 -10.57
N VAL A 507 8.29 14.69 -10.87
CA VAL A 507 7.40 15.27 -9.85
C VAL A 507 6.36 14.26 -9.42
N PHE A 508 5.76 13.51 -10.37
CA PHE A 508 4.70 12.55 -10.06
C PHE A 508 5.15 11.46 -9.09
N VAL A 509 6.36 10.93 -9.21
CA VAL A 509 6.81 9.89 -8.27
C VAL A 509 6.80 10.38 -6.82
N TYR A 510 7.17 11.63 -6.59
CA TYR A 510 7.17 12.23 -5.25
C TYR A 510 5.77 12.59 -4.72
N THR A 511 4.74 12.47 -5.53
CA THR A 511 3.36 12.59 -5.04
C THR A 511 2.93 11.38 -4.19
N LEU A 512 3.75 10.35 -4.08
CA LEU A 512 3.53 9.20 -3.20
C LEU A 512 4.33 9.38 -1.90
N PRO A 513 3.70 9.45 -0.73
CA PRO A 513 4.40 9.83 0.51
C PRO A 513 5.43 8.77 0.97
N ASN A 514 5.24 7.51 0.59
CA ASN A 514 6.21 6.45 0.88
C ASN A 514 7.54 6.60 0.11
N ILE A 515 7.65 7.50 -0.85
CA ILE A 515 8.93 7.80 -1.53
C ILE A 515 9.95 8.33 -0.55
N ALA A 516 9.52 9.10 0.47
CA ALA A 516 10.41 9.56 1.53
C ALA A 516 11.10 8.38 2.25
N THR A 517 10.36 7.31 2.55
CA THR A 517 10.95 6.09 3.16
C THR A 517 11.85 5.33 2.16
N GLY A 518 11.49 5.34 0.88
CA GLY A 518 12.30 4.76 -0.19
C GLY A 518 13.65 5.46 -0.37
N GLU A 519 13.69 6.79 -0.35
CA GLU A 519 14.94 7.56 -0.43
C GLU A 519 15.86 7.28 0.78
N ILE A 520 15.30 7.18 1.99
CA ILE A 520 16.05 6.80 3.20
C ILE A 520 16.62 5.38 3.04
N ALA A 521 15.79 4.43 2.56
CA ALA A 521 16.21 3.06 2.35
C ALA A 521 17.33 2.94 1.29
N ILE A 522 17.21 3.64 0.16
CA ILE A 522 18.23 3.67 -0.90
C ILE A 522 19.54 4.26 -0.38
N ARG A 523 19.47 5.37 0.36
CA ARG A 523 20.67 6.04 0.90
C ARG A 523 21.49 5.15 1.82
N ASN A 524 20.80 4.34 2.63
CA ASN A 524 21.41 3.58 3.71
C ASN A 524 21.51 2.06 3.42
N GLY A 525 21.03 1.60 2.26
CA GLY A 525 21.01 0.17 1.92
C GLY A 525 20.06 -0.64 2.80
N PHE A 526 18.95 -0.05 3.26
CA PHE A 526 17.99 -0.74 4.12
C PHE A 526 16.98 -1.52 3.27
N HIS A 527 17.01 -2.84 3.41
CA HIS A 527 16.10 -3.79 2.77
C HIS A 527 14.92 -4.20 3.65
N GLY A 528 14.89 -3.72 4.91
CA GLY A 528 13.78 -3.94 5.82
C GLY A 528 12.47 -3.32 5.32
N GLU A 529 11.45 -3.37 6.15
CA GLU A 529 10.14 -2.80 5.83
C GLU A 529 10.22 -1.28 5.66
N THR A 530 9.57 -0.75 4.62
CA THR A 530 9.32 0.68 4.47
C THR A 530 7.83 0.94 4.45
N ALA A 531 7.36 1.92 5.24
CA ALA A 531 5.95 2.24 5.39
C ALA A 531 5.71 3.74 5.54
N TYR A 532 4.61 4.22 4.95
CA TYR A 532 4.02 5.50 5.28
C TYR A 532 2.57 5.28 5.73
N PHE A 533 2.27 5.76 6.95
CA PHE A 533 0.92 5.76 7.50
C PHE A 533 0.43 7.21 7.65
N ALA A 534 -0.90 7.42 7.59
CA ALA A 534 -1.45 8.71 7.94
C ALA A 534 -2.52 8.59 9.03
N LEU A 535 -2.55 9.61 9.88
CA LEU A 535 -3.50 9.79 10.97
C LEU A 535 -4.25 11.11 10.80
N PRO A 536 -5.48 11.25 11.32
CA PRO A 536 -6.19 12.52 11.34
C PRO A 536 -5.49 13.62 12.14
N ALA A 537 -4.69 13.25 13.15
CA ALA A 537 -3.92 14.17 13.97
C ALA A 537 -2.69 13.48 14.59
N PHE A 538 -1.71 14.28 15.05
CA PHE A 538 -0.58 13.77 15.80
C PHE A 538 -1.00 13.23 17.16
N GLU A 539 -0.59 11.99 17.46
CA GLU A 539 -0.72 11.33 18.76
C GLU A 539 0.53 10.48 19.01
N ALA A 540 1.38 10.91 19.93
CA ALA A 540 2.72 10.35 20.13
C ALA A 540 2.72 8.83 20.40
N ASN A 541 1.82 8.35 21.27
CA ASN A 541 1.72 6.93 21.60
C ASN A 541 1.29 6.09 20.40
N ARG A 542 0.38 6.61 19.59
CA ARG A 542 -0.12 5.93 18.40
C ARG A 542 0.93 5.89 17.30
N VAL A 543 1.63 7.01 17.08
CA VAL A 543 2.79 7.07 16.16
C VAL A 543 3.83 6.03 16.56
N ARG A 544 4.25 6.02 17.84
CA ARG A 544 5.19 5.00 18.35
C ARG A 544 4.68 3.59 18.14
N HIS A 545 3.41 3.33 18.44
CA HIS A 545 2.81 2.01 18.27
C HIS A 545 2.88 1.55 16.81
N LEU A 546 2.48 2.41 15.86
CA LEU A 546 2.55 2.13 14.43
C LEU A 546 3.99 1.85 13.96
N VAL A 547 4.97 2.64 14.39
CA VAL A 547 6.40 2.38 14.09
C VAL A 547 6.82 1.02 14.62
N CYS A 548 6.47 0.69 15.86
CA CYS A 548 6.86 -0.56 16.50
C CYS A 548 6.18 -1.79 15.89
N THR A 549 5.09 -1.65 15.13
CA THR A 549 4.46 -2.79 14.45
C THR A 549 5.39 -3.47 13.44
N ALA A 550 6.26 -2.71 12.76
CA ALA A 550 7.26 -3.28 11.85
C ALA A 550 8.26 -4.17 12.57
N GLY A 551 8.48 -3.94 13.87
CA GLY A 551 9.33 -4.75 14.72
C GLY A 551 8.77 -6.12 15.10
N THR A 552 7.54 -6.43 14.72
CA THR A 552 6.97 -7.79 14.88
C THR A 552 7.50 -8.76 13.83
N ASP A 553 8.11 -8.26 12.77
CA ASP A 553 8.83 -9.08 11.78
C ASP A 553 10.11 -9.65 12.42
N PRO A 554 10.33 -10.98 12.40
CA PRO A 554 11.50 -11.62 13.01
C PRO A 554 12.85 -11.14 12.47
N GLU A 555 12.90 -10.73 11.19
CA GLU A 555 14.14 -10.27 10.56
C GLU A 555 14.46 -8.80 10.87
N THR A 556 13.51 -8.01 11.39
CA THR A 556 13.74 -6.60 11.73
C THR A 556 14.71 -6.47 12.90
N THR A 557 15.82 -5.75 12.69
CA THR A 557 16.90 -5.55 13.66
C THR A 557 16.89 -4.19 14.32
N ALA A 558 16.34 -3.17 13.64
CA ALA A 558 16.19 -1.80 14.14
C ALA A 558 14.99 -1.12 13.47
N LEU A 559 14.49 -0.06 14.11
CA LEU A 559 13.41 0.78 13.57
C LEU A 559 13.87 2.23 13.51
N VAL A 560 13.69 2.86 12.38
CA VAL A 560 13.83 4.30 12.17
C VAL A 560 12.45 4.84 11.81
N GLY A 561 11.92 5.78 12.59
CA GLY A 561 10.61 6.30 12.26
C GLY A 561 10.02 7.23 13.30
N GLY A 562 8.85 7.76 12.96
CA GLY A 562 8.12 8.70 13.79
C GLY A 562 7.19 9.58 12.96
N TRP A 563 6.83 10.73 13.53
CA TRP A 563 5.96 11.71 12.89
C TRP A 563 6.71 12.56 11.88
N ILE A 564 6.08 12.80 10.73
CA ILE A 564 6.57 13.70 9.69
C ILE A 564 5.40 14.41 9.01
N GLU A 565 5.48 15.72 8.90
CA GLU A 565 4.45 16.55 8.28
C GLU A 565 5.09 17.67 7.45
N CYS A 566 4.65 17.84 6.21
CA CYS A 566 5.20 18.83 5.29
C CYS A 566 4.12 19.36 4.33
N PRO A 567 3.16 20.16 4.82
CA PRO A 567 2.11 20.72 3.98
C PRO A 567 2.63 21.69 2.92
N THR A 568 3.72 22.38 3.20
CA THR A 568 4.43 23.25 2.24
C THR A 568 5.95 23.17 2.46
N ALA A 569 6.76 23.66 1.51
CA ALA A 569 8.21 23.66 1.63
C ALA A 569 8.73 24.47 2.84
N ASP A 570 7.99 25.49 3.29
CA ASP A 570 8.37 26.37 4.39
C ASP A 570 7.67 26.05 5.72
N ARG A 571 6.74 25.12 5.72
CA ARG A 571 6.01 24.68 6.91
C ARG A 571 6.08 23.18 7.06
N PHE A 572 6.90 22.75 8.01
CA PHE A 572 7.10 21.32 8.24
C PHE A 572 7.49 21.03 9.69
N GLU A 573 7.31 19.76 10.06
CA GLU A 573 7.82 19.20 11.30
C GLU A 573 8.16 17.72 11.13
N ALA A 574 9.19 17.27 11.85
CA ALA A 574 9.53 15.85 11.98
C ALA A 574 9.95 15.55 13.42
N HIS A 575 9.46 14.43 13.94
CA HIS A 575 9.88 13.89 15.23
C HIS A 575 10.18 12.41 15.03
N LEU A 576 11.45 12.10 14.79
CA LEU A 576 11.91 10.75 14.47
C LEU A 576 12.72 10.16 15.62
N HIS A 577 12.59 8.87 15.78
CA HIS A 577 13.36 8.07 16.73
C HIS A 577 14.01 6.89 16.02
N CYS A 578 15.15 6.45 16.55
CA CYS A 578 15.71 5.14 16.30
C CYS A 578 15.43 4.23 17.49
N TYR A 579 14.88 3.05 17.22
CA TYR A 579 14.60 2.05 18.25
C TYR A 579 15.42 0.80 18.01
N LEU A 580 15.98 0.25 19.09
CA LEU A 580 16.63 -1.04 19.09
C LEU A 580 15.84 -2.04 19.94
N PRO A 581 15.91 -3.33 19.62
CA PRO A 581 15.25 -4.35 20.42
C PRO A 581 15.87 -4.39 21.81
N GLN A 582 15.03 -4.48 22.83
CA GLN A 582 15.50 -4.66 24.19
C GLN A 582 16.18 -6.04 24.30
N ALA A 583 17.39 -6.06 24.86
CA ALA A 583 18.04 -7.34 25.14
C ALA A 583 17.11 -8.23 25.98
N PRO A 584 17.02 -9.55 25.70
CA PRO A 584 16.28 -10.44 26.55
C PRO A 584 16.78 -10.25 27.97
N SER A 585 15.88 -9.86 28.89
CA SER A 585 16.24 -9.84 30.32
C SER A 585 16.65 -11.27 30.68
N LEU A 586 17.92 -11.46 30.98
CA LEU A 586 18.35 -12.66 31.68
C LEU A 586 17.49 -12.68 32.96
N ARG A 587 16.40 -13.46 32.95
CA ARG A 587 15.70 -13.76 34.22
C ARG A 587 16.69 -14.52 35.05
N PRO A 588 16.93 -14.09 36.30
CA PRO A 588 17.81 -14.78 37.22
C PRO A 588 17.35 -16.19 37.50
#